data_5bc4a1f518bba08da0ad60e7f41dc01e
#
_entry.id   5bc4a1f518bba08da0ad60e7f41dc01e
#
_cell.length_a   1.000
_cell.length_b   1.000
_cell.length_c   1.000
_cell.angle_alpha   90.00
_cell.angle_beta   90.00
_cell.angle_gamma   90.00
#
_symmetry.space_group_name_H-M   'P 1'
#
loop_
_entity.id
_entity.type
_entity.pdbx_description
1 polymer ?
#
loop_
_entity_poly.entity_id
_entity_poly.type
_entity_poly.pdbx_seq_one_letter_code
_entity_poly.pdbx_strand_id
1 'polypeptide(L)'
;MEYIGICANKREDANPTPENYPAHSHGSYELFLPLSGACEFEVTDNTFTAPRGSVMLFSPDEPHRLLVRTGQPLAYLYVQFTPDYLPRDREMTDCINHLFDDHPQGTSNLRMLGRESFAYLQAVLNRLCQVSGEHAREDFYRILRPALIEIDQYGTPVTPHLPIRTAKPTLKNTLVDEISEYVATHYAVIEDLSFVCEQFHYSTVHVNTLFKQQLGVSLWRYVLHIRLDRACDMLISGTHAGDVALSCGFKDYSTFYRIFKKCSGMTPTECRRMGKKPNLVK
;
A
#
# COMPACT_ATOMS: atom_id res chain seq x y z
N MET A 1 0.17 14.30 -14.22
CA MET A 1 1.11 14.39 -13.09
C MET A 1 1.83 13.07 -13.04
N GLU A 2 3.12 13.06 -13.38
CA GLU A 2 3.94 11.85 -13.32
C GLU A 2 4.06 11.43 -11.86
N TYR A 3 3.64 10.22 -11.54
CA TYR A 3 3.76 9.63 -10.22
C TYR A 3 5.23 9.21 -10.01
N ILE A 4 5.95 9.96 -9.21
CA ILE A 4 7.40 9.82 -8.98
C ILE A 4 7.72 8.71 -7.95
N GLY A 5 6.81 7.76 -7.70
CA GLY A 5 7.01 6.71 -6.68
C GLY A 5 6.92 7.21 -5.23
N ILE A 6 6.36 8.41 -5.05
CA ILE A 6 6.20 9.04 -3.76
C ILE A 6 4.99 9.98 -3.78
N CYS A 7 4.23 10.00 -2.70
CA CYS A 7 3.20 11.00 -2.48
C CYS A 7 3.17 11.43 -1.01
N ALA A 8 2.80 12.69 -0.79
CA ALA A 8 2.51 13.21 0.53
C ALA A 8 1.22 14.01 0.48
N ASN A 9 0.32 13.76 1.41
CA ASN A 9 -0.95 14.46 1.47
C ASN A 9 -1.39 14.70 2.91
N LYS A 10 -2.12 15.80 3.10
CA LYS A 10 -2.91 16.07 4.29
C LYS A 10 -4.37 15.74 3.97
N ARG A 11 -5.02 14.99 4.83
CA ARG A 11 -6.45 14.70 4.75
C ARG A 11 -7.19 15.20 5.97
N GLU A 12 -8.35 15.76 5.72
CA GLU A 12 -9.33 16.16 6.73
C GLU A 12 -10.69 15.62 6.28
N ASP A 13 -11.30 14.79 7.12
CA ASP A 13 -12.61 14.21 6.86
C ASP A 13 -13.52 14.54 8.06
N ALA A 14 -14.53 15.36 7.81
CA ALA A 14 -15.46 15.79 8.85
C ALA A 14 -16.45 14.70 9.25
N ASN A 15 -16.73 13.75 8.36
CA ASN A 15 -17.68 12.68 8.56
C ASN A 15 -17.16 11.35 7.99
N PRO A 16 -16.08 10.79 8.56
CA PRO A 16 -15.52 9.55 8.07
C PRO A 16 -16.52 8.40 8.26
N THR A 17 -16.57 7.52 7.25
CA THR A 17 -17.34 6.28 7.32
C THR A 17 -16.44 5.08 7.04
N PRO A 18 -16.69 3.90 7.64
CA PRO A 18 -15.85 2.72 7.44
C PRO A 18 -15.67 2.31 5.96
N GLU A 19 -16.66 2.59 5.12
CA GLU A 19 -16.66 2.28 3.69
C GLU A 19 -15.59 3.08 2.93
N ASN A 20 -15.23 4.27 3.44
CA ASN A 20 -14.22 5.13 2.83
C ASN A 20 -12.79 4.74 3.22
N TYR A 21 -12.64 3.88 4.23
CA TYR A 21 -11.36 3.41 4.77
C TYR A 21 -11.29 1.88 4.79
N PRO A 22 -11.40 1.21 3.63
CA PRO A 22 -11.33 -0.25 3.56
C PRO A 22 -9.93 -0.75 3.92
N ALA A 23 -9.83 -2.03 4.32
CA ALA A 23 -8.56 -2.70 4.45
C ALA A 23 -7.85 -2.73 3.08
N HIS A 24 -6.55 -2.47 3.07
CA HIS A 24 -5.74 -2.46 1.85
C HIS A 24 -4.27 -2.73 2.16
N SER A 25 -3.52 -3.03 1.11
CA SER A 25 -2.06 -3.05 1.11
C SER A 25 -1.55 -2.40 -0.18
N HIS A 26 -0.31 -1.98 -0.19
CA HIS A 26 0.34 -1.36 -1.35
C HIS A 26 1.85 -1.61 -1.31
N GLY A 27 2.50 -1.65 -2.46
CA GLY A 27 3.95 -1.87 -2.60
C GLY A 27 4.84 -0.68 -2.22
N SER A 28 4.41 0.13 -1.25
CA SER A 28 5.13 1.31 -0.77
C SER A 28 5.27 1.27 0.74
N TYR A 29 6.35 1.82 1.28
CA TYR A 29 6.39 2.25 2.68
C TYR A 29 5.40 3.38 2.90
N GLU A 30 4.77 3.43 4.06
CA GLU A 30 3.89 4.53 4.44
C GLU A 30 4.19 5.04 5.85
N LEU A 31 4.18 6.36 5.99
CA LEU A 31 4.15 7.09 7.25
C LEU A 31 2.76 7.70 7.41
N PHE A 32 2.13 7.51 8.55
CA PHE A 32 0.85 8.14 8.88
C PHE A 32 0.95 8.88 10.21
N LEU A 33 0.68 10.18 10.19
CA LEU A 33 0.79 11.07 11.35
C LEU A 33 -0.60 11.58 11.76
N PRO A 34 -1.18 11.10 12.88
CA PRO A 34 -2.45 11.62 13.38
C PRO A 34 -2.34 13.10 13.78
N LEU A 35 -3.25 13.95 13.31
CA LEU A 35 -3.31 15.37 13.66
C LEU A 35 -4.42 15.69 14.67
N SER A 36 -5.49 14.90 14.70
CA SER A 36 -6.63 15.07 15.60
C SER A 36 -7.00 13.76 16.28
N GLY A 37 -7.21 13.81 17.59
CA GLY A 37 -7.66 12.65 18.34
C GLY A 37 -6.70 11.46 18.35
N ALA A 38 -7.23 10.27 18.58
CA ALA A 38 -6.55 9.00 18.44
C ALA A 38 -7.13 8.26 17.23
N CYS A 39 -6.25 7.71 16.39
CA CYS A 39 -6.61 6.84 15.28
C CYS A 39 -6.43 5.39 15.69
N GLU A 40 -7.38 4.54 15.39
CA GLU A 40 -7.28 3.10 15.61
C GLU A 40 -6.94 2.42 14.28
N PHE A 41 -5.98 1.50 14.31
CA PHE A 41 -5.55 0.75 13.13
C PHE A 41 -5.64 -0.75 13.41
N GLU A 42 -6.10 -1.48 12.42
CA GLU A 42 -5.89 -2.91 12.30
C GLU A 42 -4.76 -3.14 11.29
N VAL A 43 -3.70 -3.82 11.73
CA VAL A 43 -2.54 -4.16 10.90
C VAL A 43 -2.31 -5.65 11.03
N THR A 44 -2.51 -6.38 9.96
CA THR A 44 -2.57 -7.85 10.00
C THR A 44 -3.57 -8.33 11.06
N ASP A 45 -3.11 -9.04 12.09
CA ASP A 45 -3.94 -9.59 13.19
C ASP A 45 -3.89 -8.71 14.46
N ASN A 46 -3.25 -7.55 14.43
CA ASN A 46 -3.02 -6.69 15.59
C ASN A 46 -3.76 -5.36 15.48
N THR A 47 -4.06 -4.78 16.64
CA THR A 47 -4.71 -3.46 16.71
C THR A 47 -3.78 -2.47 17.40
N PHE A 48 -3.69 -1.27 16.84
CA PHE A 48 -2.94 -0.16 17.38
C PHE A 48 -3.85 1.03 17.63
N THR A 49 -3.62 1.72 18.75
CA THR A 49 -4.21 3.04 18.98
C THR A 49 -3.10 4.08 18.84
N ALA A 50 -3.15 4.85 17.77
CA ALA A 50 -2.18 5.89 17.44
C ALA A 50 -2.72 7.26 17.89
N PRO A 51 -2.33 7.80 19.05
CA PRO A 51 -2.73 9.12 19.49
C PRO A 51 -1.99 10.22 18.71
N ARG A 52 -2.47 11.46 18.82
CA ARG A 52 -1.65 12.59 18.42
C ARG A 52 -0.34 12.58 19.23
N GLY A 53 0.78 12.74 18.57
CA GLY A 53 2.13 12.55 19.17
C GLY A 53 2.75 11.20 18.82
N SER A 54 2.16 10.48 17.90
CA SER A 54 2.72 9.23 17.38
C SER A 54 2.81 9.26 15.86
N VAL A 55 3.50 8.26 15.30
CA VAL A 55 3.51 7.96 13.86
C VAL A 55 3.27 6.47 13.67
N MET A 56 2.39 6.13 12.71
CA MET A 56 2.24 4.76 12.21
C MET A 56 3.14 4.56 11.00
N LEU A 57 3.72 3.37 10.91
CA LEU A 57 4.64 2.94 9.86
C LEU A 57 4.09 1.67 9.22
N PHE A 58 4.01 1.62 7.90
CA PHE A 58 3.56 0.43 7.19
C PHE A 58 4.60 0.02 6.16
N SER A 59 4.95 -1.27 6.16
CA SER A 59 5.85 -1.88 5.19
C SER A 59 5.15 -2.14 3.85
N PRO A 60 5.89 -2.29 2.74
CA PRO A 60 5.32 -2.74 1.48
C PRO A 60 4.52 -4.03 1.65
N ASP A 61 3.36 -4.07 1.00
CA ASP A 61 2.43 -5.21 0.99
C ASP A 61 1.86 -5.63 2.36
N GLU A 62 2.08 -4.83 3.41
CA GLU A 62 1.52 -5.05 4.74
C GLU A 62 0.03 -4.66 4.78
N PRO A 63 -0.88 -5.62 5.07
CA PRO A 63 -2.30 -5.33 5.15
C PRO A 63 -2.63 -4.44 6.35
N HIS A 64 -3.30 -3.32 6.09
CA HIS A 64 -3.70 -2.40 7.16
C HIS A 64 -5.03 -1.71 6.86
N ARG A 65 -5.69 -1.25 7.91
CA ARG A 65 -6.94 -0.50 7.86
C ARG A 65 -7.02 0.54 8.96
N LEU A 66 -7.42 1.75 8.61
CA LEU A 66 -7.82 2.76 9.58
C LEU A 66 -9.26 2.49 10.03
N LEU A 67 -9.44 2.27 11.33
CA LEU A 67 -10.73 2.05 11.95
C LEU A 67 -11.36 3.41 12.29
N VAL A 68 -12.33 3.84 11.51
CA VAL A 68 -13.01 5.12 11.71
C VAL A 68 -14.34 4.94 12.41
N ARG A 69 -14.71 5.96 13.20
CA ARG A 69 -16.02 6.03 13.88
C ARG A 69 -16.83 7.16 13.25
N THR A 70 -18.03 6.84 12.80
CA THR A 70 -18.96 7.83 12.25
C THR A 70 -19.19 8.96 13.25
N GLY A 71 -19.14 10.21 12.79
CA GLY A 71 -19.34 11.40 13.60
C GLY A 71 -18.12 11.88 14.38
N GLN A 72 -16.95 11.24 14.21
CA GLN A 72 -15.69 11.73 14.78
C GLN A 72 -14.80 12.27 13.64
N PRO A 73 -14.60 13.59 13.52
CA PRO A 73 -13.73 14.17 12.51
C PRO A 73 -12.32 13.62 12.57
N LEU A 74 -11.74 13.36 11.43
CA LEU A 74 -10.42 12.78 11.24
C LEU A 74 -9.51 13.77 10.51
N ALA A 75 -8.29 13.99 11.01
CA ALA A 75 -7.27 14.76 10.34
C ALA A 75 -5.92 14.07 10.48
N TYR A 76 -5.19 13.92 9.37
CA TYR A 76 -3.88 13.27 9.35
C TYR A 76 -3.03 13.73 8.16
N LEU A 77 -1.72 13.50 8.29
CA LEU A 77 -0.75 13.56 7.21
C LEU A 77 -0.30 12.14 6.88
N TYR A 78 -0.09 11.86 5.61
CA TYR A 78 0.55 10.61 5.21
C TYR A 78 1.55 10.84 4.09
N VAL A 79 2.55 9.97 4.06
CA VAL A 79 3.61 9.92 3.05
C VAL A 79 3.78 8.49 2.62
N GLN A 80 3.71 8.24 1.31
CA GLN A 80 4.01 6.94 0.71
C GLN A 80 5.22 7.10 -0.22
N PHE A 81 6.14 6.14 -0.15
CA PHE A 81 7.31 6.10 -1.02
C PHE A 81 7.70 4.65 -1.34
N THR A 82 8.15 4.42 -2.57
CA THR A 82 8.56 3.07 -2.98
C THR A 82 9.97 2.74 -2.47
N PRO A 83 10.30 1.45 -2.26
CA PRO A 83 11.64 1.02 -1.84
C PRO A 83 12.79 1.53 -2.72
N ASP A 84 12.55 1.70 -4.03
CA ASP A 84 13.55 2.19 -4.98
C ASP A 84 13.74 3.70 -4.98
N TYR A 85 12.94 4.40 -4.20
CA TYR A 85 12.95 5.86 -4.16
C TYR A 85 14.15 6.43 -3.41
N LEU A 86 14.53 5.79 -2.30
CA LEU A 86 15.60 6.26 -1.44
C LEU A 86 16.98 5.78 -1.94
N PRO A 87 17.98 6.64 -2.00
CA PRO A 87 19.36 6.21 -2.20
C PRO A 87 19.77 5.21 -1.12
N ARG A 88 20.39 4.13 -1.53
CA ARG A 88 20.86 3.05 -0.65
C ARG A 88 22.24 3.37 -0.10
N ASP A 89 22.40 4.46 0.64
CA ASP A 89 23.55 4.58 1.53
C ASP A 89 23.30 3.74 2.79
N ARG A 90 24.38 3.45 3.52
CA ARG A 90 24.33 2.54 4.68
C ARG A 90 23.38 3.07 5.76
N GLU A 91 23.46 4.34 6.09
CA GLU A 91 22.63 4.97 7.12
C GLU A 91 21.14 4.84 6.81
N MET A 92 20.74 5.10 5.54
CA MET A 92 19.35 5.00 5.14
C MET A 92 18.88 3.55 5.04
N THR A 93 19.75 2.62 4.64
CA THR A 93 19.44 1.19 4.65
C THR A 93 19.19 0.69 6.07
N ASP A 94 20.06 1.03 7.00
CA ASP A 94 19.92 0.66 8.43
C ASP A 94 18.64 1.27 9.01
N CYS A 95 18.35 2.54 8.71
CA CYS A 95 17.13 3.23 9.15
C CYS A 95 15.86 2.57 8.63
N ILE A 96 15.79 2.23 7.34
CA ILE A 96 14.63 1.55 6.73
C ILE A 96 14.44 0.17 7.34
N ASN A 97 15.50 -0.60 7.49
CA ASN A 97 15.45 -1.90 8.14
C ASN A 97 14.85 -1.79 9.55
N HIS A 98 15.38 -0.92 10.40
CA HIS A 98 14.90 -0.73 11.77
C HIS A 98 13.44 -0.25 11.85
N LEU A 99 13.01 0.61 10.90
CA LEU A 99 11.66 1.16 10.93
C LEU A 99 10.62 0.22 10.32
N PHE A 100 10.99 -0.59 9.32
CA PHE A 100 10.02 -1.30 8.50
C PHE A 100 10.31 -2.79 8.29
N ASP A 101 11.57 -3.20 8.08
CA ASP A 101 11.88 -4.51 7.51
C ASP A 101 12.39 -5.55 8.53
N ASP A 102 12.99 -5.14 9.64
CA ASP A 102 13.62 -6.03 10.64
C ASP A 102 12.63 -6.66 11.64
N HIS A 103 11.34 -6.48 11.44
CA HIS A 103 10.32 -7.03 12.33
C HIS A 103 9.16 -7.66 11.55
N PRO A 104 8.48 -8.66 12.13
CA PRO A 104 7.28 -9.23 11.52
C PRO A 104 6.20 -8.17 11.31
N GLN A 105 5.46 -8.27 10.21
CA GLN A 105 4.34 -7.38 9.91
C GLN A 105 3.33 -7.33 11.07
N GLY A 106 2.79 -6.16 11.34
CA GLY A 106 1.83 -5.94 12.42
C GLY A 106 2.43 -5.89 13.84
N THR A 107 3.74 -5.91 14.02
CA THR A 107 4.33 -5.98 15.37
C THR A 107 5.01 -4.70 15.84
N SER A 108 5.46 -3.83 14.96
CA SER A 108 6.27 -2.65 15.29
C SER A 108 5.84 -1.38 14.56
N ASN A 109 4.58 -1.30 14.19
CA ASN A 109 4.04 -0.25 13.33
C ASN A 109 3.85 1.12 14.00
N LEU A 110 3.82 1.18 15.34
CA LEU A 110 3.57 2.41 16.07
C LEU A 110 4.82 2.91 16.79
N ARG A 111 5.16 4.19 16.61
CA ARG A 111 6.19 4.90 17.37
C ARG A 111 5.59 6.08 18.12
N MET A 112 5.84 6.17 19.41
CA MET A 112 5.54 7.38 20.18
C MET A 112 6.67 8.38 20.02
N LEU A 113 6.32 9.66 19.85
CA LEU A 113 7.26 10.75 19.63
C LEU A 113 7.21 11.75 20.79
N GLY A 114 8.35 12.29 21.13
CA GLY A 114 8.42 13.46 21.99
C GLY A 114 7.74 14.68 21.34
N ARG A 115 7.38 15.67 22.14
CA ARG A 115 6.69 16.87 21.65
C ARG A 115 7.44 17.59 20.54
N GLU A 116 8.76 17.67 20.65
CA GLU A 116 9.64 18.34 19.67
C GLU A 116 9.72 17.55 18.38
N SER A 117 9.98 16.23 18.46
CA SER A 117 10.02 15.34 17.30
C SER A 117 8.69 15.31 16.55
N PHE A 118 7.56 15.29 17.26
CA PHE A 118 6.25 15.36 16.63
C PHE A 118 6.02 16.68 15.89
N ALA A 119 6.37 17.81 16.52
CA ALA A 119 6.26 19.13 15.89
C ALA A 119 7.16 19.25 14.64
N TYR A 120 8.38 18.73 14.73
CA TYR A 120 9.30 18.65 13.61
C TYR A 120 8.72 17.81 12.47
N LEU A 121 8.29 16.58 12.73
CA LEU A 121 7.69 15.71 11.72
C LEU A 121 6.45 16.34 11.07
N GLN A 122 5.57 16.94 11.87
CA GLN A 122 4.40 17.64 11.33
C GLN A 122 4.79 18.75 10.37
N ALA A 123 5.81 19.54 10.68
CA ALA A 123 6.31 20.60 9.80
C ALA A 123 6.94 20.02 8.51
N VAL A 124 7.74 18.97 8.64
CA VAL A 124 8.39 18.28 7.52
C VAL A 124 7.34 17.66 6.58
N LEU A 125 6.37 16.92 7.10
CA LEU A 125 5.35 16.28 6.29
C LEU A 125 4.44 17.30 5.60
N ASN A 126 4.10 18.42 6.27
CA ASN A 126 3.38 19.52 5.62
C ASN A 126 4.19 20.12 4.45
N ARG A 127 5.51 20.25 4.59
CA ARG A 127 6.37 20.72 3.51
C ARG A 127 6.43 19.73 2.35
N LEU A 128 6.47 18.44 2.63
CA LEU A 128 6.43 17.38 1.61
C LEU A 128 5.15 17.46 0.76
N CYS A 129 4.02 17.82 1.35
CA CYS A 129 2.76 18.01 0.61
C CYS A 129 2.80 19.16 -0.40
N GLN A 130 3.79 20.04 -0.33
CA GLN A 130 3.95 21.20 -1.22
C GLN A 130 5.03 20.98 -2.29
N VAL A 131 5.76 19.88 -2.22
CA VAL A 131 6.83 19.56 -3.17
C VAL A 131 6.24 19.27 -4.54
N SER A 132 6.69 19.99 -5.56
CA SER A 132 6.26 19.84 -6.95
C SER A 132 7.33 20.38 -7.91
N GLY A 133 7.24 20.05 -9.20
CA GLY A 133 8.13 20.57 -10.24
C GLY A 133 9.22 19.58 -10.65
N GLU A 134 10.16 20.06 -11.45
CA GLU A 134 11.18 19.25 -12.14
C GLU A 134 12.14 18.52 -11.17
N HIS A 135 12.46 19.14 -10.03
CA HIS A 135 13.35 18.58 -9.01
C HIS A 135 12.61 17.93 -7.83
N ALA A 136 11.30 17.71 -7.97
CA ALA A 136 10.46 17.20 -6.87
C ALA A 136 11.01 15.93 -6.22
N ARG A 137 11.62 15.03 -6.99
CA ARG A 137 12.20 13.78 -6.47
C ARG A 137 13.37 14.04 -5.51
N GLU A 138 14.28 14.92 -5.88
CA GLU A 138 15.47 15.25 -5.09
C GLU A 138 15.08 16.06 -3.84
N ASP A 139 14.18 17.03 -3.99
CA ASP A 139 13.69 17.84 -2.89
C ASP A 139 12.92 17.01 -1.88
N PHE A 140 12.08 16.08 -2.38
CA PHE A 140 11.34 15.18 -1.51
C PHE A 140 12.29 14.29 -0.69
N TYR A 141 13.31 13.72 -1.33
CA TYR A 141 14.32 12.92 -0.66
C TYR A 141 15.06 13.74 0.43
N ARG A 142 15.51 14.93 0.10
CA ARG A 142 16.22 15.83 1.05
C ARG A 142 15.38 16.14 2.29
N ILE A 143 14.06 16.22 2.13
CA ILE A 143 13.12 16.51 3.20
C ILE A 143 12.74 15.24 3.98
N LEU A 144 12.50 14.12 3.29
CA LEU A 144 12.06 12.87 3.90
C LEU A 144 13.16 12.19 4.74
N ARG A 145 14.40 12.19 4.23
CA ARG A 145 15.53 11.50 4.88
C ARG A 145 15.72 11.87 6.35
N PRO A 146 15.88 13.16 6.72
CA PRO A 146 16.01 13.53 8.12
C PRO A 146 14.76 13.22 8.97
N ALA A 147 13.57 13.19 8.38
CA ALA A 147 12.37 12.77 9.08
C ALA A 147 12.38 11.28 9.45
N LEU A 148 12.85 10.41 8.56
CA LEU A 148 13.02 8.99 8.85
C LEU A 148 14.07 8.76 9.95
N ILE A 149 15.20 9.45 9.87
CA ILE A 149 16.25 9.39 10.89
C ILE A 149 15.71 9.87 12.26
N GLU A 150 14.93 10.94 12.30
CA GLU A 150 14.28 11.44 13.51
C GLU A 150 13.35 10.39 14.15
N ILE A 151 12.55 9.70 13.33
CA ILE A 151 11.67 8.64 13.83
C ILE A 151 12.49 7.46 14.36
N ASP A 152 13.54 7.06 13.67
CA ASP A 152 14.40 5.94 14.05
C ASP A 152 15.13 6.20 15.38
N GLN A 153 15.68 7.40 15.54
CA GLN A 153 16.47 7.76 16.72
C GLN A 153 15.64 8.09 17.95
N TYR A 154 14.51 8.75 17.79
CA TYR A 154 13.72 9.31 18.90
C TYR A 154 12.32 8.71 19.03
N GLY A 155 11.87 7.91 18.07
CA GLY A 155 10.58 7.23 18.13
C GLY A 155 10.66 5.99 19.03
N THR A 156 9.85 5.99 20.09
CA THR A 156 9.76 4.82 20.98
C THR A 156 8.77 3.81 20.42
N PRO A 157 9.19 2.57 20.09
CA PRO A 157 8.27 1.54 19.59
C PRO A 157 7.22 1.16 20.65
N VAL A 158 6.00 0.95 20.17
CA VAL A 158 4.87 0.52 21.00
C VAL A 158 4.44 -0.87 20.54
N THR A 159 4.37 -1.79 21.49
CA THR A 159 3.81 -3.12 21.23
C THR A 159 2.32 -3.01 20.94
N PRO A 160 1.81 -3.74 19.95
CA PRO A 160 0.38 -3.75 19.67
C PRO A 160 -0.41 -4.28 20.86
N HIS A 161 -1.61 -3.77 21.03
CA HIS A 161 -2.54 -4.41 21.94
C HIS A 161 -2.90 -5.77 21.36
N LEU A 162 -2.62 -6.84 22.09
CA LEU A 162 -3.21 -8.13 21.76
C LEU A 162 -4.74 -7.91 21.72
N PRO A 163 -5.43 -8.39 20.68
CA PRO A 163 -6.86 -8.23 20.61
C PRO A 163 -7.45 -8.77 21.90
N ILE A 164 -8.11 -7.89 22.67
CA ILE A 164 -8.98 -8.34 23.76
C ILE A 164 -10.00 -9.22 23.05
N ARG A 165 -9.92 -10.53 23.28
CA ARG A 165 -10.88 -11.51 22.80
C ARG A 165 -12.25 -11.26 23.44
N THR A 166 -12.86 -10.14 23.10
CA THR A 166 -14.26 -9.85 23.39
C THR A 166 -15.00 -9.81 22.07
N ALA A 167 -15.81 -10.82 21.90
CA ALA A 167 -16.78 -11.01 20.85
C ALA A 167 -16.22 -11.45 19.49
N LYS A 168 -16.60 -12.68 19.13
CA LYS A 168 -16.53 -13.38 17.86
C LYS A 168 -15.19 -13.19 17.11
N PRO A 169 -14.49 -14.27 16.78
CA PRO A 169 -13.46 -14.15 15.78
C PRO A 169 -14.13 -13.46 14.60
N THR A 170 -13.68 -12.27 14.25
CA THR A 170 -13.77 -11.86 12.85
C THR A 170 -13.03 -12.99 12.19
N LEU A 171 -13.78 -13.92 11.61
CA LEU A 171 -13.23 -14.95 10.75
C LEU A 171 -12.16 -14.22 9.95
N LYS A 172 -10.87 -14.61 10.09
CA LYS A 172 -9.94 -14.47 8.99
C LYS A 172 -10.81 -14.78 7.82
N ASN A 173 -10.97 -13.87 6.90
CA ASN A 173 -11.73 -14.22 5.73
C ASN A 173 -10.79 -15.08 4.91
N THR A 174 -10.55 -16.29 5.46
CA THR A 174 -9.78 -17.35 4.84
C THR A 174 -10.12 -17.47 3.37
N LEU A 175 -11.37 -17.17 3.02
CA LEU A 175 -11.84 -17.20 1.64
C LEU A 175 -11.19 -16.13 0.75
N VAL A 176 -11.08 -14.88 1.19
CA VAL A 176 -10.41 -13.84 0.36
C VAL A 176 -8.91 -14.10 0.30
N ASP A 177 -8.31 -14.55 1.40
CA ASP A 177 -6.89 -14.90 1.43
C ASP A 177 -6.61 -16.12 0.56
N GLU A 178 -7.42 -17.18 0.67
CA GLU A 178 -7.31 -18.38 -0.15
C GLU A 178 -7.52 -18.09 -1.64
N ILE A 179 -8.50 -17.26 -1.99
CA ILE A 179 -8.72 -16.83 -3.38
C ILE A 179 -7.57 -15.96 -3.86
N SER A 180 -7.03 -15.08 -3.02
CA SER A 180 -5.90 -14.21 -3.39
C SER A 180 -4.64 -15.03 -3.68
N GLU A 181 -4.34 -16.03 -2.85
CA GLU A 181 -3.23 -16.97 -3.07
C GLU A 181 -3.44 -17.81 -4.35
N TYR A 182 -4.67 -18.29 -4.56
CA TYR A 182 -5.03 -18.98 -5.79
C TYR A 182 -4.82 -18.10 -7.03
N VAL A 183 -5.29 -16.86 -6.99
CA VAL A 183 -5.09 -15.90 -8.08
C VAL A 183 -3.60 -15.62 -8.30
N ALA A 184 -2.81 -15.42 -7.24
CA ALA A 184 -1.37 -15.15 -7.35
C ALA A 184 -0.59 -16.28 -8.02
N THR A 185 -1.08 -17.53 -7.91
CA THR A 185 -0.46 -18.71 -8.51
C THR A 185 -1.04 -19.09 -9.87
N HIS A 186 -2.31 -18.76 -10.14
CA HIS A 186 -3.05 -19.20 -11.33
C HIS A 186 -3.46 -18.06 -12.27
N TYR A 187 -3.00 -16.81 -12.04
CA TYR A 187 -3.42 -15.62 -12.78
C TYR A 187 -3.42 -15.76 -14.29
N ALA A 188 -2.47 -16.52 -14.84
CA ALA A 188 -2.30 -16.68 -16.28
C ALA A 188 -3.40 -17.53 -16.94
N VAL A 189 -4.02 -18.46 -16.19
CA VAL A 189 -5.02 -19.40 -16.70
C VAL A 189 -6.45 -19.04 -16.33
N ILE A 190 -6.67 -18.00 -15.54
CA ILE A 190 -8.01 -17.53 -15.16
C ILE A 190 -8.69 -16.87 -16.37
N GLU A 191 -9.64 -17.55 -17.00
CA GLU A 191 -10.35 -17.01 -18.16
C GLU A 191 -11.44 -16.03 -17.75
N ASP A 192 -12.19 -16.35 -16.69
CA ASP A 192 -13.24 -15.51 -16.14
C ASP A 192 -13.41 -15.71 -14.63
N LEU A 193 -14.34 -14.97 -14.01
CA LEU A 193 -14.58 -15.05 -12.57
C LEU A 193 -15.27 -16.34 -12.13
N SER A 194 -16.07 -16.97 -12.99
CA SER A 194 -16.75 -18.22 -12.64
C SER A 194 -15.73 -19.32 -12.40
N PHE A 195 -14.67 -19.38 -13.20
CA PHE A 195 -13.57 -20.32 -13.03
C PHE A 195 -12.96 -20.27 -11.62
N VAL A 196 -12.72 -19.06 -11.08
CA VAL A 196 -12.20 -18.91 -9.72
C VAL A 196 -13.27 -19.28 -8.68
N CYS A 197 -14.49 -18.77 -8.84
CA CYS A 197 -15.55 -18.96 -7.84
C CYS A 197 -15.98 -20.42 -7.70
N GLU A 198 -15.95 -21.19 -8.79
CA GLU A 198 -16.27 -22.63 -8.79
C GLU A 198 -15.24 -23.45 -7.97
N GLN A 199 -13.97 -23.07 -8.00
CA GLN A 199 -12.93 -23.72 -7.20
C GLN A 199 -13.21 -23.63 -5.69
N PHE A 200 -13.86 -22.56 -5.26
CA PHE A 200 -14.15 -22.29 -3.85
C PHE A 200 -15.62 -22.53 -3.48
N HIS A 201 -16.44 -22.99 -4.41
CA HIS A 201 -17.87 -23.28 -4.22
C HIS A 201 -18.72 -22.07 -3.76
N TYR A 202 -18.35 -20.85 -4.22
CA TYR A 202 -19.09 -19.63 -3.93
C TYR A 202 -19.58 -18.94 -5.19
N SER A 203 -20.68 -18.16 -5.06
CA SER A 203 -21.17 -17.36 -6.16
C SER A 203 -20.25 -16.19 -6.47
N THR A 204 -20.17 -15.81 -7.74
CA THR A 204 -19.41 -14.65 -8.21
C THR A 204 -19.83 -13.35 -7.50
N VAL A 205 -21.13 -13.19 -7.20
CA VAL A 205 -21.66 -12.02 -6.49
C VAL A 205 -21.11 -11.98 -5.06
N HIS A 206 -21.10 -13.11 -4.36
CA HIS A 206 -20.60 -13.18 -2.99
C HIS A 206 -19.11 -12.86 -2.93
N VAL A 207 -18.29 -13.51 -3.76
CA VAL A 207 -16.84 -13.28 -3.79
C VAL A 207 -16.51 -11.84 -4.16
N ASN A 208 -17.18 -11.26 -5.18
CA ASN A 208 -16.96 -9.85 -5.54
C ASN A 208 -17.35 -8.88 -4.41
N THR A 209 -18.42 -9.20 -3.66
CA THR A 209 -18.81 -8.39 -2.49
C THR A 209 -17.74 -8.42 -1.42
N LEU A 210 -17.21 -9.61 -1.09
CA LEU A 210 -16.12 -9.78 -0.12
C LEU A 210 -14.85 -9.04 -0.56
N PHE A 211 -14.43 -9.19 -1.84
CA PHE A 211 -13.26 -8.50 -2.37
C PHE A 211 -13.42 -6.99 -2.33
N LYS A 212 -14.60 -6.46 -2.68
CA LYS A 212 -14.87 -5.02 -2.56
C LYS A 212 -14.86 -4.53 -1.12
N GLN A 213 -15.39 -5.32 -0.19
CA GLN A 213 -15.44 -4.97 1.24
C GLN A 213 -14.06 -4.99 1.88
N GLN A 214 -13.21 -5.97 1.51
CA GLN A 214 -11.91 -6.17 2.16
C GLN A 214 -10.75 -5.50 1.44
N LEU A 215 -10.71 -5.61 0.10
CA LEU A 215 -9.61 -5.10 -0.72
C LEU A 215 -9.98 -3.82 -1.50
N GLY A 216 -11.21 -3.32 -1.37
CA GLY A 216 -11.67 -2.12 -2.07
C GLY A 216 -11.82 -2.29 -3.59
N VAL A 217 -11.54 -3.47 -4.14
CA VAL A 217 -11.56 -3.76 -5.58
C VAL A 217 -12.37 -5.01 -5.90
N SER A 218 -12.89 -5.12 -7.12
CA SER A 218 -13.54 -6.37 -7.56
C SER A 218 -12.49 -7.46 -7.78
N LEU A 219 -12.89 -8.74 -7.66
CA LEU A 219 -12.02 -9.89 -7.94
C LEU A 219 -11.35 -9.80 -9.32
N TRP A 220 -12.10 -9.40 -10.37
CA TRP A 220 -11.51 -9.25 -11.72
C TRP A 220 -10.44 -8.17 -11.77
N ARG A 221 -10.66 -7.08 -11.06
CA ARG A 221 -9.68 -6.00 -10.97
C ARG A 221 -8.42 -6.43 -10.23
N TYR A 222 -8.58 -7.26 -9.21
CA TYR A 222 -7.48 -7.90 -8.50
C TYR A 222 -6.68 -8.84 -9.42
N VAL A 223 -7.36 -9.73 -10.19
CA VAL A 223 -6.70 -10.60 -11.19
C VAL A 223 -5.90 -9.77 -12.21
N LEU A 224 -6.52 -8.71 -12.73
CA LEU A 224 -5.84 -7.81 -13.69
C LEU A 224 -4.61 -7.13 -13.08
N HIS A 225 -4.68 -6.72 -11.81
CA HIS A 225 -3.55 -6.13 -11.12
C HIS A 225 -2.36 -7.10 -11.03
N ILE A 226 -2.61 -8.33 -10.58
CA ILE A 226 -1.57 -9.37 -10.53
C ILE A 226 -0.96 -9.64 -11.92
N ARG A 227 -1.79 -9.74 -12.96
CA ARG A 227 -1.30 -9.93 -14.34
C ARG A 227 -0.39 -8.79 -14.80
N LEU A 228 -0.78 -7.55 -14.53
CA LEU A 228 -0.01 -6.37 -14.91
C LEU A 228 1.29 -6.27 -14.12
N ASP A 229 1.28 -6.59 -12.84
CA ASP A 229 2.46 -6.62 -11.99
C ASP A 229 3.49 -7.64 -12.52
N ARG A 230 3.05 -8.86 -12.79
CA ARG A 230 3.90 -9.91 -13.40
C ARG A 230 4.39 -9.53 -14.80
N ALA A 231 3.53 -8.87 -15.58
CA ALA A 231 3.94 -8.37 -16.91
C ALA A 231 5.06 -7.32 -16.80
N CYS A 232 5.01 -6.44 -15.79
CA CYS A 232 6.09 -5.48 -15.54
C CYS A 232 7.41 -6.20 -15.23
N ASP A 233 7.41 -7.22 -14.36
CA ASP A 233 8.63 -8.00 -14.06
C ASP A 233 9.24 -8.64 -15.31
N MET A 234 8.40 -9.28 -16.14
CA MET A 234 8.84 -9.91 -17.37
C MET A 234 9.36 -8.91 -18.41
N LEU A 235 8.73 -7.74 -18.53
CA LEU A 235 9.20 -6.68 -19.42
C LEU A 235 10.56 -6.14 -18.98
N ILE A 236 10.71 -5.89 -17.69
CA ILE A 236 11.96 -5.38 -17.09
C ILE A 236 13.10 -6.40 -17.25
N SER A 237 12.80 -7.69 -17.11
CA SER A 237 13.79 -8.77 -17.37
C SER A 237 14.15 -8.95 -18.84
N GLY A 238 13.51 -8.19 -19.76
CA GLY A 238 13.85 -8.16 -21.19
C GLY A 238 12.97 -9.03 -22.09
N THR A 239 11.94 -9.69 -21.55
CA THR A 239 11.02 -10.52 -22.32
C THR A 239 10.28 -9.69 -23.37
N HIS A 240 10.04 -10.26 -24.54
CA HIS A 240 9.33 -9.57 -25.62
C HIS A 240 7.86 -9.33 -25.25
N ALA A 241 7.32 -8.14 -25.51
CA ALA A 241 6.01 -7.73 -25.04
C ALA A 241 4.84 -8.59 -25.57
N GLY A 242 4.98 -9.19 -26.74
CA GLY A 242 4.00 -10.15 -27.27
C GLY A 242 3.94 -11.43 -26.45
N ASP A 243 5.10 -11.97 -26.06
CA ASP A 243 5.20 -13.18 -25.23
C ASP A 243 4.71 -12.91 -23.80
N VAL A 244 5.03 -11.73 -23.27
CA VAL A 244 4.54 -11.26 -21.96
C VAL A 244 3.02 -11.26 -21.91
N ALA A 245 2.36 -10.74 -22.96
CA ALA A 245 0.90 -10.69 -23.00
C ALA A 245 0.27 -12.08 -22.82
N LEU A 246 0.75 -13.05 -23.57
CA LEU A 246 0.26 -14.44 -23.52
C LEU A 246 0.59 -15.11 -22.18
N SER A 247 1.84 -14.98 -21.73
CA SER A 247 2.31 -15.57 -20.46
C SER A 247 1.58 -15.00 -19.23
N CYS A 248 1.08 -13.78 -19.32
CA CYS A 248 0.28 -13.16 -18.24
C CYS A 248 -1.24 -13.39 -18.39
N GLY A 249 -1.66 -14.24 -19.33
CA GLY A 249 -3.07 -14.64 -19.47
C GLY A 249 -3.95 -13.62 -20.20
N PHE A 250 -3.37 -12.74 -21.02
CA PHE A 250 -4.16 -11.89 -21.91
C PHE A 250 -4.44 -12.63 -23.23
N LYS A 251 -5.65 -12.51 -23.71
CA LYS A 251 -6.12 -13.18 -24.93
C LYS A 251 -5.31 -12.77 -26.18
N ASP A 252 -4.90 -11.52 -26.24
CA ASP A 252 -4.15 -10.95 -27.35
C ASP A 252 -3.34 -9.73 -26.90
N TYR A 253 -2.33 -9.39 -27.70
CA TYR A 253 -1.45 -8.24 -27.43
C TYR A 253 -2.17 -6.90 -27.44
N SER A 254 -3.20 -6.72 -28.26
CA SER A 254 -3.92 -5.45 -28.36
C SER A 254 -4.71 -5.15 -27.09
N THR A 255 -5.33 -6.18 -26.52
CA THR A 255 -6.03 -6.11 -25.24
C THR A 255 -5.04 -5.82 -24.09
N PHE A 256 -3.93 -6.54 -24.05
CA PHE A 256 -2.84 -6.30 -23.10
C PHE A 256 -2.33 -4.86 -23.20
N TYR A 257 -1.94 -4.40 -24.39
CA TYR A 257 -1.40 -3.07 -24.61
C TYR A 257 -2.34 -1.97 -24.10
N ARG A 258 -3.62 -2.07 -24.46
CA ARG A 258 -4.66 -1.08 -24.05
C ARG A 258 -4.82 -1.04 -22.53
N ILE A 259 -4.92 -2.20 -21.88
CA ILE A 259 -5.10 -2.30 -20.44
C ILE A 259 -3.82 -1.86 -19.72
N PHE A 260 -2.66 -2.32 -20.16
CA PHE A 260 -1.35 -1.94 -19.60
C PHE A 260 -1.18 -0.41 -19.64
N LYS A 261 -1.35 0.20 -20.81
CA LYS A 261 -1.22 1.66 -20.96
C LYS A 261 -2.23 2.43 -20.10
N LYS A 262 -3.47 1.93 -20.01
CA LYS A 262 -4.51 2.55 -19.17
C LYS A 262 -4.16 2.51 -17.68
N CYS A 263 -3.63 1.39 -17.19
CA CYS A 263 -3.37 1.19 -15.77
C CYS A 263 -1.99 1.71 -15.32
N SER A 264 -1.01 1.69 -16.22
CA SER A 264 0.39 2.10 -15.90
C SER A 264 0.74 3.51 -16.38
N GLY A 265 -0.09 4.11 -17.24
CA GLY A 265 0.22 5.40 -17.87
C GLY A 265 1.28 5.33 -18.98
N MET A 266 1.93 4.19 -19.19
CA MET A 266 3.00 4.00 -20.18
C MET A 266 2.76 2.77 -21.06
N THR A 267 3.49 2.67 -22.16
CA THR A 267 3.44 1.48 -23.03
C THR A 267 4.34 0.37 -22.49
N PRO A 268 4.08 -0.90 -22.83
CA PRO A 268 4.97 -2.02 -22.47
C PRO A 268 6.42 -1.82 -22.93
N THR A 269 6.63 -1.22 -24.10
CA THR A 269 7.96 -0.91 -24.65
C THR A 269 8.67 0.16 -23.81
N GLU A 270 7.94 1.18 -23.35
CA GLU A 270 8.50 2.20 -22.45
C GLU A 270 8.85 1.59 -21.08
N CYS A 271 7.99 0.75 -20.51
CA CYS A 271 8.27 0.04 -19.27
C CYS A 271 9.56 -0.79 -19.37
N ARG A 272 9.72 -1.57 -20.45
CA ARG A 272 10.94 -2.35 -20.72
C ARG A 272 12.18 -1.46 -20.84
N ARG A 273 12.08 -0.35 -21.59
CA ARG A 273 13.19 0.60 -21.77
C ARG A 273 13.60 1.29 -20.47
N MET A 274 12.63 1.65 -19.66
CA MET A 274 12.88 2.34 -18.39
C MET A 274 13.44 1.42 -17.31
N GLY A 275 13.23 0.11 -17.40
CA GLY A 275 13.71 -0.86 -16.43
C GLY A 275 13.12 -0.70 -15.03
N LYS A 276 11.94 -0.06 -14.94
CA LYS A 276 11.26 0.22 -13.67
C LYS A 276 9.78 -0.12 -13.76
N LYS A 277 9.23 -0.68 -12.67
CA LYS A 277 7.78 -0.91 -12.56
C LYS A 277 7.03 0.42 -12.54
N PRO A 278 6.00 0.57 -13.37
CA PRO A 278 5.05 1.67 -13.24
C PRO A 278 4.14 1.47 -12.04
N ASN A 279 3.64 2.55 -11.48
CA ASN A 279 2.51 2.45 -10.56
C ASN A 279 1.25 2.05 -11.33
N LEU A 280 0.78 0.85 -11.03
CA LEU A 280 -0.48 0.35 -11.60
C LEU A 280 -1.65 1.03 -10.86
N VAL A 281 -2.38 1.89 -11.56
CA VAL A 281 -3.58 2.56 -11.01
C VAL A 281 -4.65 1.51 -10.73
N LYS A 282 -5.08 1.43 -9.48
CA LYS A 282 -6.15 0.53 -9.02
C LYS A 282 -7.51 0.86 -9.65
#